data_30534e242f8c38d3231d07d9273e61ec
#
_entry.id   30534e242f8c38d3231d07d9273e61ec
#
_cell.length_a   1.000
_cell.length_b   1.000
_cell.length_c   1.000
_cell.angle_alpha   90.00
_cell.angle_beta   90.00
_cell.angle_gamma   90.00
#
_symmetry.space_group_name_H-M   'P 1'
#
loop_
_entity.id
_entity.type
_entity.pdbx_description
1 polymer ?
#
loop_
_entity_poly.entity_id
_entity_poly.type
_entity_poly.pdbx_seq_one_letter_code
_entity_poly.pdbx_strand_id
1 'polypeptide(L)'
;RIDSVKRYWSGGELNAESNVQFGEGGAGTFSDGKLTTRINDPLCRYVLERLNAFGAPDDILIKAKPHIGTDNLRKIVKEIRNRITECGGEVRFNSRLDDIVIENGEIKKALWNGNETETSVVVTAIGHSARDTFEMLQKNHIFMEPKPFSVGVRIEHRQQDVNESLYGEYADCPLLPVGEYQLSHRLTGGRCVYTFCMCPGGTVVPAASEPNTTVTNGMSEFARNGENANAAIAVSVSPEDFGGGIMDGVKFARNIERRAYDITLGKGAPATTTGGSVSYTHLRAHETLRHLV
;
A
#
# COMPACT_ATOMS: atom_id res chain seq x y z
N ARG A 1 -10.80 13.06 -2.02
CA ARG A 1 -9.54 12.37 -1.71
C ARG A 1 -8.34 12.98 -2.43
N ILE A 2 -8.35 13.09 -3.76
CA ILE A 2 -7.22 13.60 -4.53
C ILE A 2 -6.81 15.00 -4.04
N ASP A 3 -7.75 15.88 -3.81
CA ASP A 3 -7.49 17.24 -3.33
C ASP A 3 -6.90 17.26 -1.90
N SER A 4 -7.39 16.40 -1.02
CA SER A 4 -6.83 16.22 0.33
C SER A 4 -5.37 15.74 0.27
N VAL A 5 -5.09 14.77 -0.61
CA VAL A 5 -3.74 14.26 -0.82
C VAL A 5 -2.80 15.32 -1.41
N LYS A 6 -3.24 16.02 -2.46
CA LYS A 6 -2.45 17.11 -3.07
C LYS A 6 -2.15 18.22 -2.08
N ARG A 7 -3.14 18.62 -1.26
CA ARG A 7 -2.95 19.62 -0.21
C ARG A 7 -1.90 19.17 0.80
N TYR A 8 -1.98 17.92 1.27
CA TYR A 8 -0.99 17.35 2.18
C TYR A 8 0.41 17.32 1.56
N TRP A 9 0.55 16.91 0.31
CA TRP A 9 1.84 16.89 -0.39
C TRP A 9 2.42 18.30 -0.64
N SER A 10 1.59 19.33 -0.68
CA SER A 10 2.02 20.74 -0.78
C SER A 10 2.34 21.37 0.59
N GLY A 11 2.48 20.57 1.66
CA GLY A 11 2.80 21.04 3.00
C GLY A 11 1.60 21.47 3.86
N GLY A 12 0.38 21.18 3.42
CA GLY A 12 -0.84 21.38 4.22
C GLY A 12 -1.06 20.26 5.23
N GLU A 13 -2.10 20.40 6.04
CA GLU A 13 -2.44 19.44 7.07
C GLU A 13 -2.92 18.09 6.51
N LEU A 14 -2.57 17.01 7.21
CA LEU A 14 -3.06 15.67 6.94
C LEU A 14 -4.55 15.58 7.27
N ASN A 15 -5.34 15.07 6.34
CA ASN A 15 -6.71 14.62 6.63
C ASN A 15 -6.67 13.13 6.99
N ALA A 16 -6.93 12.79 8.26
CA ALA A 16 -6.88 11.42 8.76
C ALA A 16 -7.93 10.50 8.11
N GLU A 17 -9.06 11.06 7.64
CA GLU A 17 -10.15 10.29 7.01
C GLU A 17 -10.04 10.24 5.48
N SER A 18 -9.18 11.06 4.85
CA SER A 18 -9.04 11.16 3.39
C SER A 18 -7.60 11.42 2.98
N ASN A 19 -6.84 10.37 2.77
CA ASN A 19 -5.40 10.40 2.52
C ASN A 19 -4.96 9.32 1.52
N VAL A 20 -3.66 9.05 1.42
CA VAL A 20 -3.10 8.02 0.52
C VAL A 20 -3.56 6.60 0.91
N GLN A 21 -3.83 6.34 2.18
CA GLN A 21 -4.21 5.00 2.65
C GLN A 21 -5.70 4.73 2.50
N PHE A 22 -6.55 5.73 2.75
CA PHE A 22 -8.01 5.60 2.81
C PHE A 22 -8.69 6.19 1.58
N GLY A 23 -9.75 5.53 1.16
CA GLY A 23 -10.59 5.90 0.03
C GLY A 23 -10.56 4.88 -1.09
N GLU A 24 -11.35 5.12 -2.12
CA GLU A 24 -11.55 4.24 -3.26
C GLU A 24 -10.22 3.78 -3.90
N GLY A 25 -10.04 2.46 -4.02
CA GLY A 25 -8.82 1.84 -4.54
C GLY A 25 -7.64 1.78 -3.56
N GLY A 26 -7.81 2.26 -2.32
CA GLY A 26 -6.81 2.19 -1.27
C GLY A 26 -5.48 2.86 -1.65
N ALA A 27 -4.40 2.50 -0.98
CA ALA A 27 -3.05 3.00 -1.28
C ALA A 27 -2.56 2.60 -2.67
N GLY A 28 -3.14 1.58 -3.29
CA GLY A 28 -2.81 1.14 -4.64
C GLY A 28 -2.97 2.23 -5.70
N THR A 29 -3.93 3.16 -5.54
CA THR A 29 -4.13 4.30 -6.45
C THR A 29 -3.03 5.37 -6.38
N PHE A 30 -2.08 5.22 -5.47
CA PHE A 30 -0.89 6.07 -5.32
C PHE A 30 0.37 5.21 -5.25
N SER A 31 0.49 4.23 -6.15
CA SER A 31 1.62 3.31 -6.26
C SER A 31 1.97 3.06 -7.73
N ASP A 32 2.96 2.21 -8.01
CA ASP A 32 3.27 1.72 -9.36
C ASP A 32 2.18 0.77 -9.91
N GLY A 33 1.30 0.27 -9.06
CA GLY A 33 0.25 -0.66 -9.49
C GLY A 33 0.75 -2.01 -9.95
N LYS A 34 1.80 -2.55 -9.31
CA LYS A 34 2.32 -3.89 -9.60
C LYS A 34 1.28 -4.96 -9.28
N LEU A 35 1.12 -5.91 -10.19
CA LEU A 35 0.17 -7.03 -10.11
C LEU A 35 0.87 -8.37 -9.89
N THR A 36 2.00 -8.37 -9.21
CA THR A 36 2.75 -9.60 -8.92
C THR A 36 2.27 -10.24 -7.64
N THR A 37 2.15 -11.56 -7.65
CA THR A 37 1.83 -12.38 -6.48
C THR A 37 2.78 -13.58 -6.38
N ARG A 38 2.89 -14.17 -5.19
CA ARG A 38 3.67 -15.39 -4.94
C ARG A 38 2.79 -16.64 -4.82
N ILE A 39 1.47 -16.47 -4.91
CA ILE A 39 0.55 -17.61 -4.93
C ILE A 39 0.34 -18.10 -6.37
N ASN A 40 0.20 -19.41 -6.52
CA ASN A 40 -0.17 -20.03 -7.78
C ASN A 40 -1.61 -20.53 -7.67
N ASP A 41 -2.56 -19.66 -8.01
CA ASP A 41 -3.99 -19.94 -7.94
C ASP A 41 -4.66 -19.51 -9.25
N PRO A 42 -5.57 -20.31 -9.82
CA PRO A 42 -6.32 -19.95 -11.04
C PRO A 42 -7.04 -18.60 -10.95
N LEU A 43 -7.45 -18.18 -9.74
CA LEU A 43 -8.10 -16.89 -9.52
C LEU A 43 -7.16 -15.70 -9.77
N CYS A 44 -5.84 -15.90 -9.75
CA CYS A 44 -4.90 -14.83 -10.14
C CYS A 44 -5.15 -14.40 -11.59
N ARG A 45 -5.36 -15.34 -12.49
CA ARG A 45 -5.69 -15.06 -13.90
C ARG A 45 -7.04 -14.33 -14.02
N TYR A 46 -8.04 -14.79 -13.30
CA TYR A 46 -9.35 -14.13 -13.25
C TYR A 46 -9.26 -12.67 -12.83
N VAL A 47 -8.45 -12.34 -11.79
CA VAL A 47 -8.24 -10.95 -11.35
C VAL A 47 -7.64 -10.09 -12.47
N LEU A 48 -6.62 -10.59 -13.18
CA LEU A 48 -6.01 -9.86 -14.30
C LEU A 48 -7.01 -9.62 -15.43
N GLU A 49 -7.79 -10.63 -15.78
CA GLU A 49 -8.84 -10.51 -16.81
C GLU A 49 -9.95 -9.53 -16.42
N ARG A 50 -10.32 -9.47 -15.14
CA ARG A 50 -11.27 -8.45 -14.65
C ARG A 50 -10.69 -7.05 -14.73
N LEU A 51 -9.45 -6.85 -14.29
CA LEU A 51 -8.79 -5.53 -14.41
C LEU A 51 -8.68 -5.09 -15.88
N ASN A 52 -8.32 -6.01 -16.78
CA ASN A 52 -8.26 -5.74 -18.21
C ASN A 52 -9.65 -5.38 -18.77
N ALA A 53 -10.70 -6.12 -18.42
CA ALA A 53 -12.07 -5.81 -18.80
C ALA A 53 -12.57 -4.43 -18.33
N PHE A 54 -11.96 -3.88 -17.28
CA PHE A 54 -12.22 -2.52 -16.77
C PHE A 54 -11.20 -1.48 -17.28
N GLY A 55 -10.44 -1.80 -18.32
CA GLY A 55 -9.57 -0.86 -19.03
C GLY A 55 -8.09 -0.88 -18.62
N ALA A 56 -7.64 -1.91 -17.92
CA ALA A 56 -6.20 -2.12 -17.77
C ALA A 56 -5.57 -2.52 -19.12
N PRO A 57 -4.30 -2.14 -19.38
CA PRO A 57 -3.61 -2.50 -20.60
C PRO A 57 -3.54 -4.01 -20.83
N ASP A 58 -3.62 -4.47 -22.08
CA ASP A 58 -3.55 -5.89 -22.45
C ASP A 58 -2.25 -6.56 -22.00
N ASP A 59 -1.20 -5.78 -21.88
CA ASP A 59 0.11 -6.18 -21.38
C ASP A 59 0.04 -6.95 -20.05
N ILE A 60 -0.92 -6.63 -19.17
CA ILE A 60 -1.04 -7.30 -17.88
C ILE A 60 -1.38 -8.79 -18.00
N LEU A 61 -1.92 -9.20 -19.13
CA LEU A 61 -2.30 -10.60 -19.38
C LEU A 61 -1.11 -11.46 -19.86
N ILE A 62 -0.05 -10.83 -20.34
CA ILE A 62 1.08 -11.52 -20.99
C ILE A 62 2.44 -11.26 -20.33
N LYS A 63 2.62 -10.13 -19.67
CA LYS A 63 3.89 -9.79 -19.01
C LYS A 63 4.10 -10.57 -17.72
N ALA A 64 5.32 -11.02 -17.49
CA ALA A 64 5.70 -11.73 -16.25
C ALA A 64 5.66 -10.83 -15.00
N LYS A 65 5.89 -9.54 -15.18
CA LYS A 65 5.83 -8.52 -14.11
C LYS A 65 4.87 -7.39 -14.51
N PRO A 66 3.56 -7.67 -14.53
CA PRO A 66 2.58 -6.69 -14.97
C PRO A 66 2.43 -5.56 -13.97
N HIS A 67 2.19 -4.34 -14.49
CA HIS A 67 1.86 -3.15 -13.70
C HIS A 67 0.84 -2.30 -14.45
N ILE A 68 0.12 -1.45 -13.74
CA ILE A 68 -0.95 -0.62 -14.29
C ILE A 68 -0.57 0.86 -14.31
N GLY A 69 0.23 1.31 -13.33
CA GLY A 69 0.51 2.72 -13.09
C GLY A 69 -0.62 3.43 -12.31
N THR A 70 -0.25 4.46 -11.56
CA THR A 70 -1.19 5.22 -10.73
C THR A 70 -2.25 5.95 -11.56
N ASP A 71 -1.90 6.40 -12.75
CA ASP A 71 -2.74 7.13 -13.71
C ASP A 71 -3.89 6.26 -14.26
N ASN A 72 -3.61 5.03 -14.67
CA ASN A 72 -4.61 4.10 -15.19
C ASN A 72 -5.44 3.46 -14.08
N LEU A 73 -4.81 3.10 -12.96
CA LEU A 73 -5.51 2.43 -11.87
C LEU A 73 -6.71 3.23 -11.34
N ARG A 74 -6.59 4.56 -11.30
CA ARG A 74 -7.71 5.43 -10.90
C ARG A 74 -8.91 5.33 -11.83
N LYS A 75 -8.69 5.16 -13.14
CA LYS A 75 -9.77 4.99 -14.14
C LYS A 75 -10.43 3.63 -13.95
N ILE A 76 -9.63 2.58 -13.82
CA ILE A 76 -10.09 1.21 -13.65
C ILE A 76 -10.96 1.06 -12.40
N VAL A 77 -10.51 1.59 -11.26
CA VAL A 77 -11.27 1.54 -10.01
C VAL A 77 -12.63 2.24 -10.13
N LYS A 78 -12.67 3.38 -10.86
CA LYS A 78 -13.93 4.07 -11.16
C LYS A 78 -14.87 3.19 -12.00
N GLU A 79 -14.35 2.50 -13.02
CA GLU A 79 -15.18 1.61 -13.87
C GLU A 79 -15.68 0.40 -13.08
N ILE A 80 -14.87 -0.17 -12.18
CA ILE A 80 -15.32 -1.23 -11.26
C ILE A 80 -16.47 -0.72 -10.39
N ARG A 81 -16.38 0.48 -9.83
CA ARG A 81 -17.47 1.09 -9.07
C ARG A 81 -18.74 1.27 -9.90
N ASN A 82 -18.62 1.80 -11.11
CA ASN A 82 -19.74 1.96 -12.02
C ASN A 82 -20.43 0.62 -12.26
N ARG A 83 -19.66 -0.43 -12.48
CA ARG A 83 -20.18 -1.79 -12.69
C ARG A 83 -20.90 -2.34 -11.46
N ILE A 84 -20.39 -2.10 -10.26
CA ILE A 84 -21.08 -2.48 -9.01
C ILE A 84 -22.48 -1.84 -8.97
N THR A 85 -22.55 -0.55 -9.26
CA THR A 85 -23.82 0.21 -9.25
C THR A 85 -24.77 -0.27 -10.34
N GLU A 86 -24.31 -0.54 -11.56
CA GLU A 86 -25.10 -1.11 -12.64
C GLU A 86 -25.68 -2.49 -12.30
N CYS A 87 -24.97 -3.26 -11.51
CA CYS A 87 -25.43 -4.57 -11.01
C CYS A 87 -26.39 -4.47 -9.81
N GLY A 88 -26.80 -3.27 -9.40
CA GLY A 88 -27.69 -3.04 -8.26
C GLY A 88 -26.97 -2.98 -6.91
N GLY A 89 -25.63 -3.00 -6.90
CA GLY A 89 -24.83 -2.79 -5.69
C GLY A 89 -24.77 -1.30 -5.30
N GLU A 90 -24.37 -1.04 -4.08
CA GLU A 90 -24.22 0.32 -3.55
C GLU A 90 -22.78 0.57 -3.13
N VAL A 91 -22.23 1.72 -3.52
CA VAL A 91 -20.92 2.22 -3.05
C VAL A 91 -21.14 3.50 -2.27
N ARG A 92 -20.87 3.46 -0.98
CA ARG A 92 -21.02 4.58 -0.07
C ARG A 92 -19.69 5.23 0.23
N PHE A 93 -19.55 6.50 -0.12
CA PHE A 93 -18.40 7.34 0.26
C PHE A 93 -18.63 8.01 1.62
N ASN A 94 -17.53 8.40 2.27
CA ASN A 94 -17.56 9.00 3.60
C ASN A 94 -18.31 8.12 4.62
N SER A 95 -18.18 6.81 4.48
CA SER A 95 -18.90 5.81 5.28
C SER A 95 -17.87 4.89 5.94
N ARG A 96 -17.48 5.26 7.16
CA ARG A 96 -16.57 4.46 7.97
C ARG A 96 -17.35 3.38 8.70
N LEU A 97 -16.84 2.14 8.68
CA LEU A 97 -17.35 1.08 9.55
C LEU A 97 -16.95 1.38 11.00
N ASP A 98 -17.92 1.64 11.85
CA ASP A 98 -17.71 2.00 13.25
C ASP A 98 -17.76 0.77 14.18
N ASP A 99 -18.66 -0.18 13.91
CA ASP A 99 -18.81 -1.39 14.73
C ASP A 99 -19.57 -2.50 13.98
N ILE A 100 -19.58 -3.69 14.54
CA ILE A 100 -20.32 -4.86 14.07
C ILE A 100 -21.11 -5.44 15.22
N VAL A 101 -22.43 -5.62 15.06
CA VAL A 101 -23.28 -6.26 16.06
C VAL A 101 -23.24 -7.77 15.85
N ILE A 102 -22.82 -8.49 16.88
CA ILE A 102 -22.74 -9.94 16.90
C ILE A 102 -23.63 -10.46 18.03
N GLU A 103 -24.55 -11.36 17.70
CA GLU A 103 -25.44 -12.00 18.67
C GLU A 103 -25.41 -13.51 18.46
N ASN A 104 -25.18 -14.27 19.54
CA ASN A 104 -25.07 -15.74 19.49
C ASN A 104 -24.05 -16.28 18.46
N GLY A 105 -22.94 -15.55 18.27
CA GLY A 105 -21.90 -15.91 17.30
C GLY A 105 -22.20 -15.58 15.86
N GLU A 106 -23.30 -14.90 15.56
CA GLU A 106 -23.70 -14.47 14.22
C GLU A 106 -23.69 -12.96 14.08
N ILE A 107 -23.21 -12.47 12.93
CA ILE A 107 -23.29 -11.06 12.58
C ILE A 107 -24.76 -10.73 12.29
N LYS A 108 -25.26 -9.65 12.90
CA LYS A 108 -26.61 -9.14 12.70
C LYS A 108 -26.64 -7.79 11.99
N LYS A 109 -25.67 -6.92 12.27
CA LYS A 109 -25.62 -5.58 11.69
C LYS A 109 -24.20 -5.08 11.54
N ALA A 110 -23.99 -4.21 10.57
CA ALA A 110 -22.82 -3.33 10.45
C ALA A 110 -23.26 -1.89 10.79
N LEU A 111 -22.47 -1.21 11.63
CA LEU A 111 -22.71 0.18 12.04
C LEU A 111 -21.72 1.09 11.31
N TRP A 112 -22.20 2.20 10.77
CA TRP A 112 -21.38 3.15 10.02
C TRP A 112 -21.91 4.57 10.11
N ASN A 113 -21.09 5.52 10.58
CA ASN A 113 -21.44 6.94 10.73
C ASN A 113 -22.79 7.17 11.44
N GLY A 114 -23.09 6.41 12.48
CA GLY A 114 -24.36 6.48 13.21
C GLY A 114 -25.56 5.84 12.51
N ASN A 115 -25.36 5.21 11.36
CA ASN A 115 -26.36 4.41 10.65
C ASN A 115 -26.12 2.92 10.90
N GLU A 116 -27.10 2.08 10.53
CA GLU A 116 -26.97 0.63 10.58
C GLU A 116 -27.41 -0.03 9.27
N THR A 117 -26.85 -1.18 9.00
CA THR A 117 -27.24 -2.05 7.89
C THR A 117 -27.37 -3.47 8.42
N GLU A 118 -28.55 -4.09 8.29
CA GLU A 118 -28.73 -5.50 8.60
C GLU A 118 -27.97 -6.36 7.60
N THR A 119 -27.14 -7.26 8.11
CA THR A 119 -26.35 -8.20 7.29
C THR A 119 -25.90 -9.36 8.14
N SER A 120 -25.72 -10.52 7.50
CA SER A 120 -25.13 -11.71 8.11
C SER A 120 -23.67 -11.92 7.72
N VAL A 121 -23.14 -11.13 6.79
CA VAL A 121 -21.77 -11.27 6.28
C VAL A 121 -21.12 -9.90 6.15
N VAL A 122 -19.91 -9.77 6.66
CA VAL A 122 -19.07 -8.58 6.50
C VAL A 122 -17.70 -9.02 5.97
N VAL A 123 -17.27 -8.45 4.84
CA VAL A 123 -15.94 -8.66 4.28
C VAL A 123 -15.07 -7.46 4.62
N THR A 124 -14.04 -7.67 5.43
CA THR A 124 -13.10 -6.62 5.83
C THR A 124 -11.91 -6.57 4.85
N ALA A 125 -11.85 -5.54 4.02
CA ALA A 125 -10.76 -5.30 3.06
C ALA A 125 -10.13 -3.91 3.31
N ILE A 126 -9.82 -3.61 4.57
CA ILE A 126 -9.53 -2.29 5.14
C ILE A 126 -8.07 -1.84 4.97
N GLY A 127 -7.18 -2.72 4.53
CA GLY A 127 -5.74 -2.45 4.49
C GLY A 127 -5.10 -2.37 5.88
N HIS A 128 -3.81 -2.10 5.94
CA HIS A 128 -3.03 -2.14 7.18
C HIS A 128 -3.15 -0.89 8.05
N SER A 129 -3.65 0.20 7.52
CA SER A 129 -3.68 1.50 8.21
C SER A 129 -4.96 1.78 8.97
N ALA A 130 -6.01 0.97 8.79
CA ALA A 130 -7.28 1.10 9.52
C ALA A 130 -7.15 0.52 10.94
N ARG A 131 -6.32 1.17 11.77
CA ARG A 131 -5.95 0.70 13.10
C ARG A 131 -7.10 0.73 14.09
N ASP A 132 -7.97 1.71 13.96
CA ASP A 132 -9.24 1.84 14.67
C ASP A 132 -10.18 0.65 14.40
N THR A 133 -10.24 0.18 13.15
CA THR A 133 -11.01 -1.02 12.80
C THR A 133 -10.39 -2.28 13.42
N PHE A 134 -9.06 -2.40 13.50
CA PHE A 134 -8.44 -3.52 14.23
C PHE A 134 -8.77 -3.49 15.72
N GLU A 135 -8.78 -2.31 16.35
CA GLU A 135 -9.19 -2.13 17.73
C GLU A 135 -10.68 -2.52 17.94
N MET A 136 -11.54 -2.16 17.00
CA MET A 136 -12.97 -2.54 16.98
C MET A 136 -13.14 -4.06 16.85
N LEU A 137 -12.43 -4.71 15.93
CA LEU A 137 -12.47 -6.17 15.75
C LEU A 137 -12.01 -6.91 17.02
N GLN A 138 -10.94 -6.42 17.67
CA GLN A 138 -10.46 -6.97 18.94
C GLN A 138 -11.51 -6.82 20.04
N LYS A 139 -12.12 -5.66 20.17
CA LYS A 139 -13.19 -5.39 21.13
C LYS A 139 -14.41 -6.32 20.95
N ASN A 140 -14.72 -6.67 19.72
CA ASN A 140 -15.78 -7.61 19.37
C ASN A 140 -15.37 -9.08 19.46
N HIS A 141 -14.19 -9.36 20.03
CA HIS A 141 -13.65 -10.72 20.18
C HIS A 141 -13.50 -11.50 18.87
N ILE A 142 -13.34 -10.79 17.75
CA ILE A 142 -12.99 -11.41 16.47
C ILE A 142 -11.57 -11.96 16.59
N PHE A 143 -11.39 -13.21 16.16
CA PHE A 143 -10.09 -13.86 16.24
C PHE A 143 -9.04 -13.12 15.39
N MET A 144 -7.92 -12.79 16.00
CA MET A 144 -6.79 -12.10 15.39
C MET A 144 -5.48 -12.68 15.87
N GLU A 145 -4.47 -12.70 15.01
CA GLU A 145 -3.13 -13.17 15.34
C GLU A 145 -2.08 -12.10 14.98
N PRO A 146 -1.03 -11.93 15.82
CA PRO A 146 0.10 -11.10 15.45
C PRO A 146 0.88 -11.79 14.31
N LYS A 147 1.22 -11.03 13.26
CA LYS A 147 1.97 -11.55 12.11
C LYS A 147 3.30 -10.83 11.93
N PRO A 148 4.35 -11.51 11.44
CA PRO A 148 5.56 -10.86 10.99
C PRO A 148 5.25 -9.84 9.89
N PHE A 149 6.00 -8.73 9.91
CA PHE A 149 5.93 -7.72 8.86
C PHE A 149 7.33 -7.15 8.61
N SER A 150 7.44 -6.11 7.83
CA SER A 150 8.73 -5.48 7.57
C SER A 150 8.66 -3.98 7.76
N VAL A 151 9.72 -3.43 8.30
CA VAL A 151 9.92 -2.00 8.48
C VAL A 151 11.19 -1.57 7.77
N GLY A 152 11.28 -0.30 7.40
CA GLY A 152 12.46 0.17 6.71
C GLY A 152 12.38 1.62 6.27
N VAL A 153 13.24 1.95 5.34
CA VAL A 153 13.38 3.27 4.76
C VAL A 153 13.18 3.20 3.26
N ARG A 154 12.71 4.27 2.65
CA ARG A 154 12.67 4.40 1.20
C ARG A 154 13.82 5.28 0.73
N ILE A 155 14.54 4.79 -0.28
CA ILE A 155 15.63 5.50 -0.96
C ILE A 155 15.16 5.94 -2.34
N GLU A 156 15.65 7.07 -2.79
CA GLU A 156 15.42 7.61 -4.12
C GLU A 156 16.76 7.87 -4.80
N HIS A 157 16.84 7.61 -6.09
CA HIS A 157 18.04 7.77 -6.92
C HIS A 157 17.61 8.03 -8.36
N ARG A 158 18.53 8.45 -9.21
CA ARG A 158 18.23 8.71 -10.61
C ARG A 158 17.92 7.40 -11.33
N GLN A 159 16.90 7.40 -12.19
CA GLN A 159 16.56 6.24 -13.01
C GLN A 159 17.71 5.90 -13.99
N GLN A 160 18.38 6.91 -14.51
CA GLN A 160 19.51 6.74 -15.42
C GLN A 160 20.65 5.92 -14.78
N ASP A 161 20.97 6.20 -13.50
CA ASP A 161 22.03 5.47 -12.79
C ASP A 161 21.68 3.97 -12.67
N VAL A 162 20.39 3.64 -12.52
CA VAL A 162 19.91 2.24 -12.51
C VAL A 162 20.04 1.61 -13.90
N ASN A 163 19.65 2.32 -14.96
CA ASN A 163 19.75 1.84 -16.32
C ASN A 163 21.21 1.57 -16.70
N GLU A 164 22.10 2.51 -16.40
CA GLU A 164 23.55 2.37 -16.67
C GLU A 164 24.16 1.20 -15.87
N SER A 165 23.77 1.03 -14.61
CA SER A 165 24.24 -0.08 -13.79
C SER A 165 23.81 -1.45 -14.31
N LEU A 166 22.62 -1.55 -14.92
CA LEU A 166 22.06 -2.80 -15.42
C LEU A 166 22.44 -3.10 -16.87
N TYR A 167 22.51 -2.08 -17.70
CA TYR A 167 22.61 -2.22 -19.16
C TYR A 167 23.91 -1.68 -19.76
N GLY A 168 24.73 -0.96 -18.98
CA GLY A 168 25.98 -0.38 -19.44
C GLY A 168 25.78 0.53 -20.65
N GLU A 169 26.48 0.25 -21.74
CA GLU A 169 26.39 1.02 -22.98
C GLU A 169 25.01 0.99 -23.67
N TYR A 170 24.14 0.05 -23.28
CA TYR A 170 22.78 -0.06 -23.79
C TYR A 170 21.73 0.64 -22.91
N ALA A 171 22.12 1.47 -21.94
CA ALA A 171 21.22 2.14 -21.01
C ALA A 171 20.13 2.98 -21.69
N ASP A 172 20.44 3.56 -22.85
CA ASP A 172 19.54 4.40 -23.63
C ASP A 172 18.84 3.64 -24.78
N CYS A 173 18.99 2.31 -24.84
CA CYS A 173 18.37 1.51 -25.90
C CYS A 173 16.85 1.45 -25.71
N PRO A 174 16.04 1.94 -26.68
CA PRO A 174 14.59 2.00 -26.56
C PRO A 174 13.91 0.63 -26.59
N LEU A 175 14.63 -0.43 -26.91
CA LEU A 175 14.12 -1.80 -26.90
C LEU A 175 14.24 -2.47 -25.54
N LEU A 176 15.01 -1.89 -24.62
CA LEU A 176 15.14 -2.39 -23.26
C LEU A 176 14.08 -1.76 -22.35
N PRO A 177 13.53 -2.53 -21.41
CA PRO A 177 12.63 -1.97 -20.42
C PRO A 177 13.37 -1.03 -19.46
N VAL A 178 12.65 -0.14 -18.84
CA VAL A 178 13.19 0.70 -17.75
C VAL A 178 13.78 -0.20 -16.67
N GLY A 179 15.01 0.11 -16.24
CA GLY A 179 15.75 -0.70 -15.28
C GLY A 179 15.04 -0.81 -13.93
N GLU A 180 14.90 -2.04 -13.44
CA GLU A 180 14.40 -2.33 -12.10
C GLU A 180 15.28 -3.38 -11.42
N TYR A 181 15.37 -3.31 -10.09
CA TYR A 181 16.15 -4.27 -9.32
C TYR A 181 15.38 -4.83 -8.14
N GLN A 182 15.77 -6.02 -7.73
CA GLN A 182 15.31 -6.67 -6.51
C GLN A 182 16.51 -7.33 -5.84
N LEU A 183 16.88 -6.83 -4.65
CA LEU A 183 18.03 -7.27 -3.89
C LEU A 183 17.57 -7.85 -2.56
N SER A 184 18.30 -8.84 -2.05
CA SER A 184 18.07 -9.38 -0.72
C SER A 184 19.36 -9.90 -0.12
N HIS A 185 19.50 -9.75 1.18
CA HIS A 185 20.63 -10.28 1.94
C HIS A 185 20.15 -10.83 3.29
N ARG A 186 20.65 -12.00 3.62
CA ARG A 186 20.38 -12.60 4.94
C ARG A 186 21.54 -12.31 5.87
N LEU A 187 21.25 -11.65 6.99
CA LEU A 187 22.21 -11.36 8.02
C LEU A 187 22.59 -12.62 8.81
N THR A 188 23.73 -12.60 9.47
CA THR A 188 24.26 -13.72 10.27
C THR A 188 23.28 -14.20 11.34
N GLY A 189 22.42 -13.29 11.89
CA GLY A 189 21.35 -13.62 12.82
C GLY A 189 20.06 -14.16 12.20
N GLY A 190 20.06 -14.51 10.88
CA GLY A 190 18.90 -15.06 10.18
C GLY A 190 17.89 -14.02 9.68
N ARG A 191 17.99 -12.76 10.09
CA ARG A 191 17.12 -11.67 9.65
C ARG A 191 17.40 -11.32 8.20
N CYS A 192 16.35 -11.07 7.42
CA CYS A 192 16.47 -10.70 6.02
C CYS A 192 16.36 -9.18 5.85
N VAL A 193 17.28 -8.61 5.08
CA VAL A 193 17.21 -7.25 4.54
C VAL A 193 16.97 -7.36 3.04
N TYR A 194 16.03 -6.60 2.51
CA TYR A 194 15.69 -6.71 1.08
C TYR A 194 15.11 -5.41 0.54
N THR A 195 15.25 -5.25 -0.77
CA THR A 195 14.54 -4.16 -1.47
C THR A 195 13.11 -4.58 -1.76
N PHE A 196 12.20 -3.63 -1.63
CA PHE A 196 10.78 -3.87 -1.86
C PHE A 196 10.14 -2.73 -2.64
N CYS A 197 9.17 -3.09 -3.48
CA CYS A 197 8.35 -2.14 -4.24
C CYS A 197 9.20 -1.03 -4.89
N MET A 198 10.23 -1.42 -5.65
CA MET A 198 10.94 -0.47 -6.50
C MET A 198 9.96 0.11 -7.52
N CYS A 199 9.97 1.42 -7.67
CA CYS A 199 9.13 2.18 -8.60
C CYS A 199 10.03 2.86 -9.62
N PRO A 200 10.27 2.24 -10.79
CA PRO A 200 11.04 2.86 -11.87
C PRO A 200 10.34 4.11 -12.39
N GLY A 201 11.10 5.13 -12.75
CA GLY A 201 10.55 6.40 -13.26
C GLY A 201 9.57 7.05 -12.28
N GLY A 202 9.73 6.83 -10.98
CA GLY A 202 8.75 7.19 -9.97
C GLY A 202 9.30 8.09 -8.87
N THR A 203 8.42 8.53 -8.00
CA THR A 203 8.72 9.44 -6.89
C THR A 203 8.31 8.84 -5.54
N VAL A 204 9.01 9.28 -4.49
CA VAL A 204 8.59 9.03 -3.10
C VAL A 204 7.50 10.02 -2.74
N VAL A 205 6.42 9.54 -2.13
CA VAL A 205 5.29 10.37 -1.70
C VAL A 205 4.98 10.18 -0.23
N PRO A 206 4.61 11.25 0.50
CA PRO A 206 4.09 11.16 1.86
C PRO A 206 2.79 10.36 1.89
N ALA A 207 2.68 9.41 2.81
CA ALA A 207 1.57 8.46 2.89
C ALA A 207 1.08 8.21 4.32
N ALA A 208 1.30 9.15 5.23
CA ALA A 208 0.79 9.08 6.59
C ALA A 208 -0.74 8.99 6.62
N SER A 209 -1.27 8.28 7.62
CA SER A 209 -2.70 8.15 7.89
C SER A 209 -3.07 8.62 9.31
N GLU A 210 -2.09 8.83 10.17
CA GLU A 210 -2.27 9.36 11.51
C GLU A 210 -1.49 10.68 11.70
N PRO A 211 -2.01 11.62 12.49
CA PRO A 211 -1.27 12.85 12.82
C PRO A 211 0.08 12.55 13.52
N ASN A 212 1.06 13.40 13.27
CA ASN A 212 2.39 13.30 13.88
C ASN A 212 3.09 11.96 13.58
N THR A 213 2.88 11.44 12.40
CA THR A 213 3.59 10.26 11.88
C THR A 213 4.18 10.55 10.50
N THR A 214 5.29 9.89 10.19
CA THR A 214 5.89 9.90 8.85
C THR A 214 5.84 8.51 8.26
N VAL A 215 5.14 8.38 7.14
CA VAL A 215 5.07 7.17 6.32
C VAL A 215 5.27 7.58 4.86
N THR A 216 5.96 6.77 4.10
CA THR A 216 6.21 7.02 2.68
C THR A 216 5.74 5.88 1.80
N ASN A 217 5.34 6.22 0.59
CA ASN A 217 5.07 5.25 -0.48
C ASN A 217 5.88 5.61 -1.73
N GLY A 218 6.04 4.67 -2.65
CA GLY A 218 6.57 4.93 -3.98
C GLY A 218 5.44 4.89 -5.00
N MET A 219 5.47 5.81 -5.94
CA MET A 219 4.46 5.96 -6.96
C MET A 219 5.13 6.17 -8.33
N SER A 220 4.61 5.52 -9.37
CA SER A 220 4.98 5.81 -10.76
C SER A 220 3.76 5.72 -11.67
N GLU A 221 3.83 6.42 -12.79
CA GLU A 221 2.86 6.30 -13.86
C GLU A 221 3.13 5.05 -14.70
N PHE A 222 2.20 4.68 -15.54
CA PHE A 222 2.34 3.52 -16.42
C PHE A 222 3.58 3.60 -17.32
N ALA A 223 3.87 4.79 -17.83
CA ALA A 223 5.02 5.02 -18.71
C ALA A 223 6.38 4.87 -18.03
N ARG A 224 6.46 4.98 -16.70
CA ARG A 224 7.70 4.88 -15.91
C ARG A 224 8.84 5.76 -16.44
N ASN A 225 8.51 6.94 -16.96
CA ASN A 225 9.43 7.84 -17.66
C ASN A 225 9.88 9.05 -16.80
N GLY A 226 9.68 9.00 -15.49
CA GLY A 226 10.20 10.02 -14.58
C GLY A 226 11.71 9.95 -14.41
N GLU A 227 12.29 11.05 -13.97
CA GLU A 227 13.74 11.21 -13.78
C GLU A 227 14.31 10.27 -12.70
N ASN A 228 13.52 10.03 -11.64
CA ASN A 228 13.95 9.25 -10.49
C ASN A 228 13.35 7.84 -10.48
N ALA A 229 14.01 6.98 -9.73
CA ALA A 229 13.54 5.69 -9.26
C ALA A 229 13.58 5.67 -7.74
N ASN A 230 12.76 4.85 -7.12
CA ASN A 230 12.84 4.66 -5.67
C ASN A 230 12.53 3.22 -5.28
N ALA A 231 13.08 2.79 -4.15
CA ALA A 231 12.82 1.49 -3.57
C ALA A 231 12.82 1.57 -2.05
N ALA A 232 12.07 0.72 -1.40
CA ALA A 232 12.21 0.53 0.03
C ALA A 232 13.33 -0.46 0.33
N ILE A 233 14.13 -0.18 1.36
CA ILE A 233 15.02 -1.14 2.00
C ILE A 233 14.34 -1.57 3.29
N ALA A 234 13.97 -2.84 3.36
CA ALA A 234 13.13 -3.39 4.40
C ALA A 234 13.85 -4.45 5.22
N VAL A 235 13.52 -4.49 6.49
CA VAL A 235 13.97 -5.53 7.43
C VAL A 235 12.75 -6.20 8.02
N SER A 236 12.72 -7.54 8.00
CA SER A 236 11.63 -8.30 8.61
C SER A 236 11.68 -8.21 10.13
N VAL A 237 10.51 -8.04 10.73
CA VAL A 237 10.27 -8.08 12.18
C VAL A 237 9.20 -9.12 12.49
N SER A 238 9.31 -9.76 13.64
CA SER A 238 8.44 -10.83 14.09
C SER A 238 7.81 -10.50 15.43
N PRO A 239 6.82 -11.25 15.92
CA PRO A 239 6.21 -11.04 17.23
C PRO A 239 7.21 -10.95 18.39
N GLU A 240 8.34 -11.63 18.32
CA GLU A 240 9.42 -11.55 19.31
C GLU A 240 10.07 -10.16 19.37
N ASP A 241 10.06 -9.42 18.28
CA ASP A 241 10.64 -8.07 18.22
C ASP A 241 9.72 -7.00 18.83
N PHE A 242 8.40 -7.22 18.89
CA PHE A 242 7.43 -6.21 19.29
C PHE A 242 6.51 -6.60 20.45
N GLY A 243 6.70 -7.78 21.08
CA GLY A 243 6.01 -8.15 22.33
C GLY A 243 4.93 -9.24 22.19
N GLY A 244 4.55 -9.64 20.97
CA GLY A 244 3.69 -10.80 20.69
C GLY A 244 2.20 -10.62 20.95
N GLY A 245 1.76 -9.52 21.54
CA GLY A 245 0.34 -9.21 21.69
C GLY A 245 -0.32 -8.80 20.36
N ILE A 246 -1.63 -9.01 20.25
CA ILE A 246 -2.40 -8.78 18.99
C ILE A 246 -2.14 -7.39 18.41
N MET A 247 -2.13 -6.33 19.22
CA MET A 247 -1.94 -4.94 18.78
C MET A 247 -0.50 -4.43 18.95
N ASP A 248 0.43 -5.26 19.40
CA ASP A 248 1.80 -4.80 19.68
C ASP A 248 2.58 -4.47 18.40
N GLY A 249 2.32 -5.19 17.32
CA GLY A 249 2.85 -4.83 15.99
C GLY A 249 2.38 -3.46 15.50
N VAL A 250 1.13 -3.11 15.75
CA VAL A 250 0.58 -1.77 15.45
C VAL A 250 1.26 -0.69 16.29
N LYS A 251 1.44 -0.92 17.60
CA LYS A 251 2.15 0.01 18.50
C LYS A 251 3.60 0.18 18.08
N PHE A 252 4.28 -0.91 17.73
CA PHE A 252 5.66 -0.90 17.26
C PHE A 252 5.81 -0.05 15.99
N ALA A 253 4.96 -0.28 14.98
CA ALA A 253 4.96 0.49 13.74
C ALA A 253 4.70 1.99 14.02
N ARG A 254 3.67 2.30 14.81
CA ARG A 254 3.32 3.68 15.20
C ARG A 254 4.48 4.40 15.92
N ASN A 255 5.24 3.70 16.75
CA ASN A 255 6.42 4.27 17.42
C ASN A 255 7.53 4.62 16.43
N ILE A 256 7.79 3.78 15.42
CA ILE A 256 8.77 4.06 14.37
C ILE A 256 8.32 5.28 13.55
N GLU A 257 7.06 5.32 13.15
CA GLU A 257 6.48 6.42 12.36
C GLU A 257 6.52 7.77 13.09
N ARG A 258 6.27 7.77 14.41
CA ARG A 258 6.38 8.96 15.26
C ARG A 258 7.84 9.43 15.40
N ARG A 259 8.77 8.50 15.65
CA ARG A 259 10.20 8.84 15.67
C ARG A 259 10.69 9.42 14.35
N ALA A 260 10.22 8.87 13.24
CA ALA A 260 10.52 9.42 11.92
C ALA A 260 9.96 10.84 11.75
N TYR A 261 8.77 11.12 12.26
CA TYR A 261 8.16 12.44 12.26
C TYR A 261 8.97 13.43 13.11
N ASP A 262 9.40 13.03 14.30
CA ASP A 262 10.21 13.86 15.21
C ASP A 262 11.56 14.23 14.57
N ILE A 263 12.22 13.28 13.90
CA ILE A 263 13.49 13.51 13.18
C ILE A 263 13.31 14.52 12.04
N THR A 264 12.17 14.49 11.37
CA THR A 264 11.85 15.43 10.27
C THR A 264 11.30 16.77 10.75
N LEU A 265 11.28 17.00 12.07
CA LEU A 265 10.75 18.23 12.71
C LEU A 265 9.30 18.54 12.31
N GLY A 266 8.50 17.51 12.10
CA GLY A 266 7.09 17.64 11.72
C GLY A 266 6.86 18.13 10.29
N LYS A 267 7.90 18.26 9.48
CA LYS A 267 7.78 18.74 8.08
C LYS A 267 7.26 17.68 7.10
N GLY A 268 6.81 16.51 7.60
CA GLY A 268 6.52 15.37 6.75
C GLY A 268 7.79 14.79 6.14
N ALA A 269 7.69 13.71 5.35
CA ALA A 269 8.84 13.28 4.57
C ALA A 269 9.11 14.36 3.52
N PRO A 270 10.18 15.14 3.60
CA PRO A 270 10.53 15.95 2.47
C PRO A 270 10.87 15.00 1.34
N ALA A 271 10.09 14.98 0.30
CA ALA A 271 10.56 14.55 -1.00
C ALA A 271 11.61 15.59 -1.42
N THR A 272 12.77 15.54 -0.82
CA THR A 272 13.90 16.37 -1.25
C THR A 272 14.67 15.59 -2.28
N THR A 273 14.41 15.94 -3.47
CA THR A 273 15.25 15.80 -4.65
C THR A 273 16.70 16.16 -4.35
N THR A 274 17.58 15.46 -5.04
CA THR A 274 19.01 15.61 -5.18
C THR A 274 19.86 14.90 -4.13
N GLY A 275 20.32 13.73 -4.53
CA GLY A 275 21.50 13.10 -3.94
C GLY A 275 21.29 12.52 -2.54
N GLY A 276 20.58 11.39 -2.44
CA GLY A 276 20.68 10.52 -1.27
C GLY A 276 19.71 10.80 -0.12
N SER A 277 18.50 11.26 -0.38
CA SER A 277 17.51 11.40 0.68
C SER A 277 16.96 10.05 1.10
N VAL A 278 17.06 9.73 2.39
CA VAL A 278 16.45 8.56 3.01
C VAL A 278 15.13 8.97 3.63
N SER A 279 14.04 8.34 3.24
CA SER A 279 12.72 8.56 3.80
C SER A 279 12.23 7.30 4.51
N TYR A 280 11.70 7.44 5.72
CA TYR A 280 11.21 6.31 6.49
C TYR A 280 9.88 5.81 5.92
N THR A 281 9.74 4.48 5.78
CA THR A 281 8.53 3.84 5.30
C THR A 281 8.18 2.65 6.17
N HIS A 282 6.87 2.45 6.32
CA HIS A 282 6.30 1.22 6.85
C HIS A 282 5.86 0.35 5.67
N LEU A 283 6.44 -0.83 5.55
CA LEU A 283 6.07 -1.77 4.50
C LEU A 283 5.02 -2.74 4.99
N ARG A 284 4.06 -3.02 4.11
CA ARG A 284 3.04 -4.03 4.33
C ARG A 284 3.66 -5.39 4.62
N ALA A 285 3.12 -6.11 5.58
CA ALA A 285 3.21 -7.54 5.56
C ALA A 285 2.63 -8.04 4.24
N HIS A 286 3.29 -8.99 3.58
CA HIS A 286 2.66 -9.70 2.48
C HIS A 286 1.44 -10.40 3.06
N GLU A 287 0.26 -9.87 2.79
CA GLU A 287 -0.98 -10.59 2.98
C GLU A 287 -0.96 -11.79 2.02
N THR A 288 -0.46 -12.91 2.50
CA THR A 288 -0.85 -14.16 1.92
C THR A 288 -2.32 -14.33 2.27
N LEU A 289 -3.17 -14.41 1.26
CA LEU A 289 -4.60 -14.77 1.33
C LEU A 289 -4.82 -16.19 1.88
N ARG A 290 -4.04 -16.62 2.86
CA ARG A 290 -4.28 -17.82 3.62
C ARG A 290 -4.86 -17.39 4.96
N HIS A 291 -6.11 -17.71 5.16
CA HIS A 291 -6.95 -17.56 6.36
C HIS A 291 -7.86 -16.33 6.35
N LEU A 292 -8.80 -16.33 5.42
CA LEU A 292 -10.14 -15.82 5.66
C LEU A 292 -11.09 -16.99 5.40
N VAL A 293 -11.32 -17.77 6.40
CA VAL A 293 -12.52 -18.61 6.54
C VAL A 293 -13.25 -18.10 7.75
#